data_a7e24135fae9528dc8f304d1b83aa2fa
#
_entry.id   a7e24135fae9528dc8f304d1b83aa2fa
#
_cell.length_a   1.000
_cell.length_b   1.000
_cell.length_c   1.000
_cell.angle_alpha   90.00
_cell.angle_beta   90.00
_cell.angle_gamma   90.00
#
_symmetry.space_group_name_H-M   'P 1'
#
loop_
_entity.id
_entity.type
_entity.pdbx_description
1 polymer ?
#
loop_
_entity_poly.entity_id
_entity_poly.type
_entity_poly.pdbx_seq_one_letter_code
_entity_poly.pdbx_strand_id
1 'polypeptide(L)'
;MRARRSFSAETLTRLRAMPASDALGLLTTYAKADPTYVPVKAEHSRRWHVCTVRGEFELLTTGPKWYDTRARRGGGGAIDLAMYLLGLSFVDAVKYLTGEAARRGPDHP
;
A
#
# COMPACT_ATOMS: atom_id res chain seq x y z
N MET A 1 24.12 10.87 14.46
CA MET A 1 23.78 10.82 14.27
C MET A 1 23.16 10.44 13.91
N ARG A 2 22.77 10.44 13.80
CA ARG A 2 22.18 10.21 13.48
C ARG A 2 21.43 9.89 12.97
N ALA A 3 21.48 10.26 13.23
CA ALA A 3 20.30 10.01 12.99
C ALA A 3 19.82 9.37 11.83
N ARG A 4 20.29 8.62 11.45
CA ARG A 4 19.91 7.96 10.42
C ARG A 4 18.69 7.21 10.62
N ARG A 5 17.81 7.16 9.69
CA ARG A 5 16.66 6.39 9.76
C ARG A 5 16.95 5.06 9.24
N SER A 6 16.89 4.07 10.08
CA SER A 6 17.21 2.73 9.71
C SER A 6 16.11 1.84 10.21
N PHE A 7 15.62 0.96 9.37
CA PHE A 7 14.56 0.03 9.73
C PHE A 7 15.14 -1.38 9.77
N SER A 8 14.64 -2.21 10.67
CA SER A 8 15.17 -3.56 10.77
C SER A 8 14.81 -4.36 9.52
N ALA A 9 15.65 -5.32 9.19
CA ALA A 9 15.39 -6.22 8.07
C ALA A 9 14.09 -6.97 8.28
N GLU A 10 13.80 -7.31 9.52
CA GLU A 10 12.58 -7.99 9.88
C GLU A 10 11.35 -7.16 9.56
N THR A 11 11.38 -5.89 9.92
CA THR A 11 10.27 -4.99 9.63
C THR A 11 10.05 -4.86 8.13
N LEU A 12 11.12 -4.67 7.37
CA LEU A 12 11.01 -4.52 5.94
C LEU A 12 10.50 -5.79 5.28
N THR A 13 10.97 -6.94 5.73
CA THR A 13 10.52 -8.20 5.19
C THR A 13 9.03 -8.40 5.44
N ARG A 14 8.59 -8.08 6.64
CA ARG A 14 7.18 -8.23 7.01
C ARG A 14 6.30 -7.32 6.15
N LEU A 15 6.72 -6.09 5.96
CA LEU A 15 5.94 -5.16 5.15
C LEU A 15 5.88 -5.58 3.69
N ARG A 16 7.00 -6.11 3.19
CA ARG A 16 7.04 -6.54 1.79
C ARG A 16 6.21 -7.78 1.54
N ALA A 17 6.00 -8.59 2.56
CA ALA A 17 5.19 -9.79 2.44
C ALA A 17 3.71 -9.54 2.69
N MET A 18 3.36 -8.36 3.17
CA MET A 18 1.97 -8.04 3.47
C MET A 18 1.13 -8.13 2.19
N PRO A 19 -0.02 -8.81 2.22
CA PRO A 19 -0.89 -8.82 1.06
C PRO A 19 -1.30 -7.40 0.69
N ALA A 20 -1.34 -7.12 -0.60
CA ALA A 20 -1.71 -5.78 -1.06
C ALA A 20 -3.10 -5.39 -0.59
N SER A 21 -4.02 -6.36 -0.54
CA SER A 21 -5.37 -6.07 -0.07
C SER A 21 -5.38 -5.60 1.38
N ASP A 22 -4.49 -6.14 2.21
CA ASP A 22 -4.39 -5.67 3.59
C ASP A 22 -3.81 -4.26 3.65
N ALA A 23 -2.83 -4.00 2.81
CA ALA A 23 -2.22 -2.69 2.76
C ALA A 23 -3.23 -1.62 2.35
N LEU A 24 -4.17 -1.97 1.48
CA LEU A 24 -5.20 -1.02 1.07
C LEU A 24 -6.00 -0.51 2.26
N GLY A 25 -6.24 -1.37 3.23
CA GLY A 25 -6.97 -0.95 4.42
C GLY A 25 -6.24 0.11 5.23
N LEU A 26 -4.92 0.15 5.12
CA LEU A 26 -4.12 1.12 5.84
C LEU A 26 -3.89 2.41 5.03
N LEU A 27 -3.92 2.30 3.72
CA LEU A 27 -3.47 3.39 2.86
C LEU A 27 -4.59 4.21 2.25
N THR A 28 -5.82 3.73 2.31
CA THR A 28 -6.91 4.38 1.58
C THR A 28 -7.99 4.86 2.52
N THR A 29 -8.75 5.84 2.06
CA THR A 29 -9.92 6.29 2.80
C THR A 29 -11.11 5.41 2.45
N TYR A 30 -11.03 4.70 1.34
CA TYR A 30 -12.10 3.83 0.89
C TYR A 30 -11.51 2.79 -0.03
N ALA A 31 -11.88 1.54 0.16
CA ALA A 31 -11.44 0.46 -0.71
C ALA A 31 -12.58 -0.54 -0.82
N LYS A 32 -12.96 -0.86 -2.05
CA LYS A 32 -14.03 -1.81 -2.28
C LYS A 32 -13.63 -2.79 -3.35
N ALA A 33 -13.73 -4.07 -3.03
CA ALA A 33 -13.46 -5.12 -4.00
C ALA A 33 -14.62 -5.20 -5.00
N ASP A 34 -14.29 -5.44 -6.25
CA ASP A 34 -15.28 -5.60 -7.30
C ASP A 34 -15.77 -7.05 -7.27
N PRO A 35 -17.00 -7.29 -6.86
CA PRO A 35 -17.51 -8.66 -6.75
C PRO A 35 -17.73 -9.33 -8.10
N THR A 36 -17.72 -8.55 -9.18
CA THR A 36 -17.94 -9.12 -10.50
C THR A 36 -16.65 -9.52 -11.20
N TYR A 37 -15.50 -9.19 -10.60
CA TYR A 37 -14.24 -9.49 -11.23
C TYR A 37 -13.96 -10.99 -11.22
N VAL A 38 -13.61 -11.52 -12.38
CA VAL A 38 -13.26 -12.92 -12.52
C VAL A 38 -11.77 -12.99 -12.83
N PRO A 39 -10.97 -13.57 -11.94
CA PRO A 39 -9.53 -13.67 -12.19
C PRO A 39 -9.23 -14.50 -13.42
N VAL A 40 -8.27 -14.04 -14.21
CA VAL A 40 -7.89 -14.72 -15.42
C VAL A 40 -6.68 -15.62 -15.21
N LYS A 41 -5.71 -15.12 -14.46
CA LYS A 41 -4.45 -15.85 -14.28
C LYS A 41 -4.25 -16.44 -12.91
N ALA A 42 -4.65 -15.76 -11.88
CA ALA A 42 -4.44 -16.23 -10.51
C ALA A 42 -5.74 -16.14 -9.77
N GLU A 43 -6.16 -17.26 -9.18
CA GLU A 43 -7.46 -17.35 -8.54
C GLU A 43 -7.65 -16.36 -7.41
N HIS A 44 -6.58 -15.98 -6.74
CA HIS A 44 -6.70 -15.08 -5.61
C HIS A 44 -6.49 -13.62 -5.99
N SER A 45 -6.45 -13.32 -7.27
CA SER A 45 -6.39 -11.92 -7.70
C SER A 45 -7.73 -11.26 -7.46
N ARG A 46 -7.68 -10.00 -7.09
CA ARG A 46 -8.87 -9.21 -6.86
C ARG A 46 -8.74 -7.85 -7.50
N ARG A 47 -9.87 -7.31 -7.89
CA ARG A 47 -9.91 -5.97 -8.44
C ARG A 47 -10.53 -5.04 -7.42
N TRP A 48 -9.93 -3.87 -7.24
CA TRP A 48 -10.36 -2.93 -6.24
C TRP A 48 -10.56 -1.54 -6.81
N HIS A 49 -11.57 -0.86 -6.28
CA HIS A 49 -11.72 0.56 -6.49
C HIS A 49 -11.35 1.22 -5.17
N VAL A 50 -10.38 2.12 -5.19
CA VAL A 50 -9.91 2.74 -3.96
C VAL A 50 -9.84 4.25 -4.11
N CYS A 51 -10.00 4.94 -2.99
CA CYS A 51 -9.85 6.38 -2.92
C CYS A 51 -8.80 6.72 -1.89
N THR A 52 -7.93 7.63 -2.25
CA THR A 52 -6.91 8.12 -1.32
C THR A 52 -6.97 9.64 -1.35
N VAL A 53 -6.16 10.26 -0.52
CA VAL A 53 -6.06 11.72 -0.54
C VAL A 53 -5.61 12.25 -1.89
N ARG A 54 -5.04 11.40 -2.71
CA ARG A 54 -4.56 11.81 -4.02
C ARG A 54 -5.51 11.52 -5.16
N GLY A 55 -6.60 10.83 -4.89
CA GLY A 55 -7.58 10.53 -5.92
C GLY A 55 -8.03 9.10 -5.92
N GLU A 56 -8.61 8.69 -7.03
CA GLU A 56 -9.17 7.35 -7.18
C GLU A 56 -8.29 6.49 -8.05
N PHE A 57 -8.23 5.21 -7.69
CA PHE A 57 -7.42 4.26 -8.42
C PHE A 57 -8.20 2.97 -8.61
N GLU A 58 -7.86 2.24 -9.66
CA GLU A 58 -8.36 0.87 -9.83
C GLU A 58 -7.18 -0.06 -9.86
N LEU A 59 -7.17 -1.00 -8.94
CA LEU A 59 -6.02 -1.85 -8.74
C LEU A 59 -6.39 -3.32 -8.82
N LEU A 60 -5.47 -4.09 -9.36
CA LEU A 60 -5.53 -5.55 -9.23
C LEU A 60 -4.52 -5.92 -8.16
N THR A 61 -4.90 -6.82 -7.26
CA THR A 61 -3.97 -7.30 -6.23
C THR A 61 -3.86 -8.82 -6.32
N THR A 62 -2.65 -9.31 -6.11
CA THR A 62 -2.38 -10.73 -6.09
C THR A 62 -1.30 -10.95 -5.03
N GLY A 63 -1.72 -11.38 -3.83
CA GLY A 63 -0.78 -11.45 -2.71
C GLY A 63 -0.20 -10.07 -2.47
N PRO A 64 1.12 -9.96 -2.33
CA PRO A 64 1.75 -8.64 -2.12
C PRO A 64 1.82 -7.79 -3.38
N LYS A 65 1.55 -8.37 -4.55
CA LYS A 65 1.68 -7.62 -5.80
C LYS A 65 0.46 -6.80 -6.12
N TRP A 66 0.68 -5.71 -6.80
CA TRP A 66 -0.42 -4.81 -7.20
C TRP A 66 -0.16 -4.25 -8.60
N TYR A 67 -1.24 -3.85 -9.25
CA TYR A 67 -1.15 -3.29 -10.60
C TYR A 67 -2.27 -2.28 -10.79
N ASP A 68 -1.89 -1.06 -11.23
CA ASP A 68 -2.85 -0.01 -11.55
C ASP A 68 -3.21 -0.16 -13.03
N THR A 69 -4.44 -0.58 -13.29
CA THR A 69 -4.85 -0.89 -14.66
C THR A 69 -4.97 0.34 -15.54
N ARG A 70 -5.28 1.48 -14.95
CA ARG A 70 -5.41 2.70 -15.74
C ARG A 70 -4.05 3.27 -16.11
N ALA A 71 -3.15 3.32 -15.16
CA ALA A 71 -1.83 3.88 -15.38
C ALA A 71 -0.86 2.87 -15.97
N ARG A 72 -1.23 1.59 -15.95
CA ARG A 72 -0.38 0.51 -16.43
C ARG A 72 0.94 0.47 -15.66
N ARG A 73 0.83 0.58 -14.35
CA ARG A 73 1.97 0.54 -13.46
C ARG A 73 1.72 -0.46 -12.37
N GLY A 74 2.72 -1.22 -12.04
CA GLY A 74 2.59 -2.20 -10.99
C GLY A 74 3.82 -2.26 -10.12
N GLY A 75 3.73 -3.04 -9.07
CA GLY A 75 4.84 -3.23 -8.17
C GLY A 75 4.55 -4.35 -7.22
N GLY A 76 5.40 -4.48 -6.24
CA GLY A 76 5.27 -5.52 -5.24
C GLY A 76 5.55 -4.97 -3.87
N GLY A 77 4.70 -5.35 -2.93
CA GLY A 77 4.89 -5.00 -1.54
C GLY A 77 4.16 -3.75 -1.13
N ALA A 78 3.84 -3.70 0.17
CA ALA A 78 3.07 -2.60 0.73
C ALA A 78 3.82 -1.28 0.70
N ILE A 79 5.15 -1.33 0.85
CA ILE A 79 5.94 -0.11 0.83
C ILE A 79 5.83 0.55 -0.53
N ASP A 80 6.01 -0.25 -1.58
CA ASP A 80 5.92 0.23 -2.94
C ASP A 80 4.54 0.80 -3.23
N LEU A 81 3.51 0.12 -2.75
CA LEU A 81 2.14 0.56 -2.92
C LEU A 81 1.89 1.89 -2.20
N ALA A 82 2.42 2.05 -1.00
CA ALA A 82 2.27 3.29 -0.25
C ALA A 82 2.95 4.45 -0.96
N MET A 83 4.14 4.19 -1.50
CA MET A 83 4.85 5.22 -2.26
C MET A 83 4.03 5.65 -3.47
N TYR A 84 3.43 4.68 -4.14
CA TYR A 84 2.65 4.95 -5.34
C TYR A 84 1.34 5.67 -5.03
N LEU A 85 0.57 5.13 -4.12
CA LEU A 85 -0.78 5.66 -3.85
C LEU A 85 -0.75 7.01 -3.15
N LEU A 86 0.21 7.21 -2.27
CA LEU A 86 0.24 8.41 -1.44
C LEU A 86 1.36 9.37 -1.82
N GLY A 87 2.19 8.99 -2.78
CA GLY A 87 3.28 9.85 -3.21
C GLY A 87 4.36 10.01 -2.16
N LEU A 88 4.58 8.99 -1.35
CA LEU A 88 5.52 9.07 -0.24
C LEU A 88 6.91 8.61 -0.63
N SER A 89 7.90 9.09 0.10
CA SER A 89 9.24 8.55 0.00
C SER A 89 9.26 7.17 0.64
N PHE A 90 10.34 6.45 0.43
CA PHE A 90 10.49 5.13 1.04
C PHE A 90 10.38 5.23 2.57
N VAL A 91 11.10 6.17 3.15
CA VAL A 91 11.10 6.33 4.61
C VAL A 91 9.70 6.65 5.13
N ASP A 92 9.03 7.59 4.47
CA ASP A 92 7.70 7.97 4.91
C ASP A 92 6.70 6.85 4.71
N ALA A 93 6.85 6.06 3.66
CA ALA A 93 5.97 4.93 3.43
C ALA A 93 6.10 3.90 4.55
N VAL A 94 7.34 3.59 4.96
CA VAL A 94 7.55 2.66 6.05
C VAL A 94 6.98 3.19 7.35
N LYS A 95 7.19 4.46 7.63
CA LYS A 95 6.64 5.07 8.84
C LYS A 95 5.12 5.04 8.84
N TYR A 96 4.53 5.30 7.70
CA TYR A 96 3.08 5.26 7.57
C TYR A 96 2.55 3.86 7.88
N LEU A 97 3.17 2.86 7.26
CA LEU A 97 2.71 1.49 7.42
C LEU A 97 2.93 0.94 8.83
N THR A 98 3.95 1.42 9.51
CA THR A 98 4.20 0.98 10.87
C THR A 98 3.43 1.79 11.90
N GLY A 99 2.72 2.81 11.46
CA GLY A 99 1.93 3.63 12.35
C GLY A 99 2.68 4.79 12.96
N GLU A 100 3.96 4.92 12.67
CA GLU A 100 4.74 6.00 13.24
C GLU A 100 4.21 7.36 12.84
N ALA A 101 3.91 7.51 11.58
CA ALA A 101 3.42 8.80 11.09
C ALA A 101 2.07 9.14 11.71
N ALA A 102 1.20 8.14 11.80
CA ALA A 102 -0.11 8.37 12.38
C ALA A 102 -0.02 8.73 13.85
N ARG A 103 0.87 8.07 14.55
CA ARG A 103 1.04 8.36 15.96
C ARG A 103 1.54 9.77 16.20
N ARG A 104 2.40 10.23 15.31
CA ARG A 104 2.94 11.55 15.48
C ARG A 104 2.03 12.63 15.01
N GLY A 105 1.36 12.39 13.90
CA GLY A 105 0.55 13.41 13.28
C GLY A 105 -0.53 13.95 14.18
N PRO A 106 -1.43 13.12 14.64
CA PRO A 106 -2.53 13.64 15.40
C PRO A 106 -2.16 14.12 16.79
N ASP A 107 -1.01 13.76 17.24
CA ASP A 107 -0.59 14.18 18.53
C ASP A 107 -0.21 15.59 18.59
N HIS A 108 -0.06 16.21 17.49
CA HIS A 108 0.39 17.55 17.55
C HIS A 108 -0.76 18.43 17.74
N PRO A 109 -0.87 19.02 18.80
CA PRO A 109 -1.94 19.95 19.04
C PRO A 109 -1.77 21.15 18.18
#